data_f1e10ab4a4abc65ef14545c4efc222b9
#
_entry.id   f1e10ab4a4abc65ef14545c4efc222b9
#
_cell.length_a   1.000
_cell.length_b   1.000
_cell.length_c   1.000
_cell.angle_alpha   90.00
_cell.angle_beta   90.00
_cell.angle_gamma   90.00
#
_symmetry.space_group_name_H-M   'P 1'
#
loop_
_entity.id
_entity.type
_entity.pdbx_description
1 polymer ?
#
loop_
_entity_poly.entity_id
_entity_poly.type
_entity_poly.pdbx_seq_one_letter_code
_entity_poly.pdbx_strand_id
1 'polypeptide(L)'
;MTINIKNWLMNSSRMQSDISPKAMEMWNPSIRAEAYNSETSITIYGVIGEDWWGDGVTLKRIDAALRSIGDQDVTVYINSPGGDMWEGIAIYNRLREHPKKVTIKVIGIAASAASVIAMA
;
A
#
# COMPACT_ATOMS: atom_id res chain seq x y z
N MET A 1 20.46 -3.46 26.78
CA MET A 1 19.16 -4.06 27.07
C MET A 1 18.55 -4.56 25.77
N THR A 2 18.54 -5.85 25.59
CA THR A 2 17.96 -6.46 24.39
C THR A 2 16.45 -6.47 24.54
N ILE A 3 15.77 -5.66 23.75
CA ILE A 3 14.31 -5.69 23.73
C ILE A 3 13.90 -6.97 23.01
N ASN A 4 13.24 -7.87 23.73
CA ASN A 4 12.67 -9.05 23.13
C ASN A 4 11.42 -8.61 22.32
N ILE A 5 11.59 -8.51 21.02
CA ILE A 5 10.54 -8.09 20.07
C ILE A 5 9.27 -8.94 20.23
N LYS A 6 9.43 -10.23 20.54
CA LYS A 6 8.28 -11.11 20.80
C LYS A 6 7.48 -10.66 22.02
N ASN A 7 8.16 -10.28 23.10
CA ASN A 7 7.47 -9.79 24.30
C ASN A 7 6.85 -8.41 24.09
N TRP A 8 7.49 -7.56 23.30
CA TRP A 8 6.94 -6.26 22.96
C TRP A 8 5.69 -6.39 22.08
N LEU A 9 5.71 -7.24 21.07
CA LEU A 9 4.56 -7.53 20.22
C LEU A 9 3.41 -8.16 21.02
N MET A 10 3.70 -9.04 21.96
CA MET A 10 2.67 -9.61 22.83
C MET A 10 2.08 -8.58 23.78
N ASN A 11 2.90 -7.65 24.29
CA ASN A 11 2.42 -6.58 25.16
C ASN A 11 1.65 -5.50 24.40
N SER A 12 2.07 -5.18 23.22
CA SER A 12 1.32 -4.22 22.36
C SER A 12 0.00 -4.81 21.88
N SER A 13 -0.07 -6.10 21.62
CA SER A 13 -1.34 -6.76 21.28
C SER A 13 -2.35 -6.79 22.42
N ARG A 14 -1.89 -6.74 23.68
CA ARG A 14 -2.77 -6.59 24.85
C ARG A 14 -3.38 -5.21 25.00
N MET A 15 -2.71 -4.20 24.45
CA MET A 15 -3.18 -2.81 24.46
C MET A 15 -4.10 -2.48 23.27
N GLN A 16 -4.09 -3.33 22.28
CA GLN A 16 -4.89 -3.19 21.07
C GLN A 16 -5.88 -4.33 20.98
N SER A 17 -7.06 -4.23 21.48
CA SER A 17 -8.12 -5.24 21.35
C SER A 17 -7.65 -6.61 20.81
N ASP A 18 -7.75 -7.65 21.58
CA ASP A 18 -7.31 -9.02 21.30
C ASP A 18 -7.83 -9.58 19.97
N ILE A 19 -7.14 -9.28 18.88
CA ILE A 19 -7.37 -9.99 17.63
C ILE A 19 -6.57 -11.29 17.72
N SER A 20 -7.28 -12.42 17.79
CA SER A 20 -6.62 -13.71 17.81
C SER A 20 -5.80 -13.93 16.54
N PRO A 21 -4.66 -14.64 16.60
CA PRO A 21 -3.89 -14.98 15.40
C PRO A 21 -4.74 -15.64 14.33
N LYS A 22 -5.71 -16.45 14.73
CA LYS A 22 -6.66 -17.10 13.81
C LYS A 22 -7.57 -16.07 13.11
N ALA A 23 -8.03 -15.05 13.84
CA ALA A 23 -8.83 -13.99 13.25
C ALA A 23 -8.00 -13.15 12.27
N MET A 24 -6.74 -12.91 12.54
CA MET A 24 -5.84 -12.23 11.61
C MET A 24 -5.58 -13.05 10.35
N GLU A 25 -5.43 -14.36 10.46
CA GLU A 25 -5.32 -15.24 9.30
C GLU A 25 -6.59 -15.26 8.45
N MET A 26 -7.74 -15.24 9.10
CA MET A 26 -9.05 -15.24 8.41
C MET A 26 -9.40 -13.88 7.83
N TRP A 27 -8.84 -12.81 8.40
CA TRP A 27 -9.22 -11.45 8.05
C TRP A 27 -8.83 -11.08 6.63
N ASN A 28 -7.68 -11.51 6.17
CA ASN A 28 -7.31 -11.28 4.78
C ASN A 28 -6.25 -12.25 4.22
N PRO A 29 -6.61 -13.53 4.00
CA PRO A 29 -5.69 -14.49 3.43
C PRO A 29 -5.24 -14.10 2.00
N SER A 30 -6.05 -13.33 1.27
CA SER A 30 -5.70 -12.87 -0.07
C SER A 30 -4.58 -11.81 -0.07
N ILE A 31 -4.50 -10.93 0.93
CA ILE A 31 -3.38 -10.00 1.06
C ILE A 31 -2.06 -10.76 1.22
N ARG A 32 -2.05 -11.83 1.98
CA ARG A 32 -0.87 -12.66 2.19
C ARG A 32 -0.43 -13.36 0.91
N ALA A 33 -1.37 -13.93 0.16
CA ALA A 33 -1.10 -14.62 -1.09
C ALA A 33 -0.59 -13.66 -2.18
N GLU A 34 -1.16 -12.47 -2.26
CA GLU A 34 -0.81 -11.45 -3.25
C GLU A 34 0.49 -10.72 -2.93
N ALA A 35 0.87 -10.58 -1.66
CA ALA A 35 2.16 -10.01 -1.27
C ALA A 35 3.35 -10.80 -1.81
N TYR A 36 3.17 -12.06 -2.13
CA TYR A 36 4.18 -12.89 -2.79
C TYR A 36 4.18 -12.78 -4.31
N ASN A 37 3.15 -12.21 -4.91
CA ASN A 37 3.08 -12.00 -6.34
C ASN A 37 3.50 -10.58 -6.70
N SER A 38 4.80 -10.31 -6.56
CA SER A 38 5.38 -8.98 -6.78
C SER A 38 5.30 -8.50 -8.23
N GLU A 39 5.07 -9.40 -9.19
CA GLU A 39 5.13 -9.08 -10.61
C GLU A 39 3.95 -8.20 -11.08
N THR A 40 2.79 -8.29 -10.45
CA THR A 40 1.58 -7.55 -10.82
C THR A 40 1.03 -6.70 -9.69
N SER A 41 1.84 -6.39 -8.70
CA SER A 41 1.45 -5.56 -7.57
C SER A 41 2.31 -4.30 -7.47
N ILE A 42 1.69 -3.25 -6.97
CA ILE A 42 2.33 -1.97 -6.67
C ILE A 42 2.08 -1.66 -5.19
N THR A 43 3.09 -1.19 -4.49
CA THR A 43 2.96 -0.72 -3.13
C THR A 43 3.08 0.80 -3.06
N ILE A 44 2.13 1.44 -2.39
CA ILE A 44 2.14 2.87 -2.11
C ILE A 44 2.25 3.02 -0.60
N TYR A 45 3.49 2.99 -0.11
CA TYR A 45 3.80 3.08 1.31
C TYR A 45 4.54 4.39 1.60
N GLY A 46 4.16 5.04 2.69
CA GLY A 46 4.78 6.29 3.08
C GLY A 46 4.25 7.50 2.33
N VAL A 47 5.06 8.53 2.19
CA VAL A 47 4.66 9.85 1.68
C VAL A 47 4.47 9.85 0.18
N ILE A 48 3.39 10.50 -0.29
CA ILE A 48 3.16 10.78 -1.70
C ILE A 48 3.97 12.01 -2.11
N GLY A 49 4.68 11.90 -3.21
CA GLY A 49 5.62 12.91 -3.68
C GLY A 49 7.05 12.61 -3.25
N GLU A 50 8.00 13.42 -3.67
CA GLU A 50 9.39 13.23 -3.27
C GLU A 50 9.59 13.67 -1.82
N ASP A 51 10.27 12.82 -1.06
CA ASP A 51 10.74 13.17 0.27
C ASP A 51 12.22 13.62 0.24
N TRP A 52 12.75 14.01 1.40
CA TRP A 52 14.14 14.45 1.53
C TRP A 52 15.16 13.39 1.13
N TRP A 53 14.76 12.13 1.11
CA TRP A 53 15.63 10.98 0.86
C TRP A 53 15.45 10.41 -0.55
N GLY A 54 14.51 10.95 -1.34
CA GLY A 54 14.15 10.45 -2.66
C GLY A 54 13.37 9.15 -2.65
N ASP A 55 12.80 8.77 -1.51
CA ASP A 55 12.06 7.51 -1.32
C ASP A 55 10.55 7.67 -1.43
N GLY A 56 10.06 8.86 -1.71
CA GLY A 56 8.64 9.14 -1.84
C GLY A 56 7.98 8.45 -3.03
N VAL A 57 6.67 8.30 -2.96
CA VAL A 57 5.86 7.72 -4.04
C VAL A 57 5.55 8.79 -5.07
N THR A 58 6.04 8.61 -6.28
CA THR A 58 5.87 9.57 -7.38
C THR A 58 5.14 8.94 -8.57
N LEU A 59 4.53 9.79 -9.39
CA LEU A 59 3.94 9.37 -10.66
C LEU A 59 4.96 8.63 -11.53
N LYS A 60 6.19 9.13 -11.56
CA LYS A 60 7.27 8.52 -12.35
C LYS A 60 7.51 7.06 -11.95
N ARG A 61 7.52 6.77 -10.65
CA ARG A 61 7.69 5.40 -10.13
C ARG A 61 6.49 4.53 -10.43
N ILE A 62 5.28 5.06 -10.26
CA ILE A 62 4.04 4.33 -10.57
C ILE A 62 3.94 4.04 -12.07
N ASP A 63 4.24 5.01 -12.91
CA ASP A 63 4.24 4.82 -14.36
C ASP A 63 5.25 3.75 -14.80
N ALA A 64 6.44 3.78 -14.25
CA ALA A 64 7.45 2.76 -14.52
C ALA A 64 6.99 1.35 -14.10
N ALA A 65 6.36 1.24 -12.93
CA ALA A 65 5.82 -0.03 -12.45
C ALA A 65 4.69 -0.55 -13.36
N LEU A 66 3.78 0.31 -13.78
CA LEU A 66 2.69 -0.05 -14.68
C LEU A 66 3.20 -0.47 -16.07
N ARG A 67 4.20 0.19 -16.59
CA ARG A 67 4.85 -0.20 -17.85
C ARG A 67 5.51 -1.56 -17.75
N SER A 68 6.14 -1.86 -16.63
CA SER A 68 6.74 -3.16 -16.37
C SER A 68 5.69 -4.27 -16.27
N ILE A 69 4.55 -3.99 -15.65
CA ILE A 69 3.44 -4.94 -15.52
C ILE A 69 2.77 -5.20 -16.87
N GLY A 70 2.62 -4.15 -17.70
CA GLY A 70 1.96 -4.26 -18.99
C GLY A 70 0.44 -4.45 -18.87
N ASP A 71 -0.16 -5.11 -19.87
CA ASP A 71 -1.61 -5.29 -20.00
C ASP A 71 -2.12 -6.45 -19.11
N GLN A 72 -1.89 -6.35 -17.82
CA GLN A 72 -2.33 -7.32 -16.82
C GLN A 72 -3.11 -6.62 -15.71
N ASP A 73 -3.93 -7.37 -14.99
CA ASP A 73 -4.59 -6.88 -13.78
C ASP A 73 -3.55 -6.47 -12.75
N VAL A 74 -3.80 -5.38 -12.05
CA VAL A 74 -2.89 -4.79 -11.06
C VAL A 74 -3.56 -4.72 -9.70
N THR A 75 -2.84 -5.11 -8.67
CA THR A 75 -3.23 -4.85 -7.28
C THR A 75 -2.34 -3.76 -6.69
N VAL A 76 -2.95 -2.74 -6.12
CA VAL A 76 -2.25 -1.62 -5.48
C VAL A 76 -2.50 -1.68 -3.98
N TYR A 77 -1.44 -1.86 -3.22
CA TYR A 77 -1.48 -1.84 -1.76
C TYR A 77 -1.16 -0.45 -1.26
N ILE A 78 -2.02 0.11 -0.42
CA ILE A 78 -1.85 1.45 0.11
C ILE A 78 -1.69 1.42 1.63
N ASN A 79 -0.65 2.06 2.10
CA ASN A 79 -0.45 2.43 3.50
C ASN A 79 0.29 3.77 3.53
N SER A 80 -0.46 4.86 3.46
CA SER A 80 0.11 6.19 3.26
C SER A 80 -0.68 7.26 4.01
N PRO A 81 0.01 8.18 4.70
CA PRO A 81 -0.62 9.36 5.31
C PRO A 81 -0.99 10.43 4.29
N GLY A 82 -0.61 10.27 3.03
CA GLY A 82 -0.77 11.27 1.99
C GLY A 82 0.53 12.00 1.67
N GLY A 83 0.41 13.23 1.22
CA GLY A 83 1.54 14.07 0.84
C GLY A 83 1.11 15.07 -0.23
N ASP A 84 1.87 15.15 -1.31
CA ASP A 84 1.60 16.06 -2.42
C ASP A 84 0.30 15.70 -3.14
N MET A 85 -0.66 16.61 -3.09
CA MET A 85 -1.99 16.40 -3.69
C MET A 85 -1.93 16.34 -5.22
N TRP A 86 -1.09 17.14 -5.85
CA TRP A 86 -0.95 17.13 -7.30
C TRP A 86 -0.37 15.81 -7.81
N GLU A 87 0.63 15.32 -7.11
CA GLU A 87 1.20 14.00 -7.39
C GLU A 87 0.15 12.89 -7.17
N GLY A 88 -0.62 12.99 -6.10
CA GLY A 88 -1.70 12.05 -5.81
C GLY A 88 -2.77 12.01 -6.90
N ILE A 89 -3.20 13.17 -7.39
CA ILE A 89 -4.16 13.27 -8.49
C ILE A 89 -3.57 12.68 -9.78
N ALA A 90 -2.31 12.95 -10.06
CA ALA A 90 -1.63 12.41 -11.24
C ALA A 90 -1.54 10.88 -11.19
N ILE A 91 -1.23 10.33 -10.04
CA ILE A 91 -1.20 8.86 -9.81
C ILE A 91 -2.61 8.28 -9.98
N TYR A 92 -3.63 8.91 -9.41
CA TYR A 92 -5.02 8.52 -9.59
C TYR A 92 -5.38 8.42 -11.08
N ASN A 93 -5.11 9.46 -11.83
CA ASN A 93 -5.41 9.51 -13.27
C ASN A 93 -4.65 8.43 -14.04
N ARG A 94 -3.38 8.21 -13.69
CA ARG A 94 -2.56 7.19 -14.34
C ARG A 94 -3.09 5.77 -14.09
N LEU A 95 -3.54 5.48 -12.88
CA LEU A 95 -4.18 4.20 -12.56
C LEU A 95 -5.51 4.03 -13.29
N ARG A 96 -6.29 5.09 -13.43
CA ARG A 96 -7.55 5.07 -14.19
C ARG A 96 -7.36 4.81 -15.67
N GLU A 97 -6.22 5.16 -16.23
CA GLU A 97 -5.87 4.88 -17.62
C GLU A 97 -5.40 3.45 -17.88
N HIS A 98 -5.14 2.70 -16.83
CA HIS A 98 -4.69 1.32 -16.99
C HIS A 98 -5.76 0.47 -17.71
N PRO A 99 -5.38 -0.29 -18.77
CA PRO A 99 -6.36 -0.98 -19.62
C PRO A 99 -7.01 -2.20 -18.97
N LYS A 100 -6.43 -2.71 -17.89
CA LYS A 100 -6.93 -3.88 -17.16
C LYS A 100 -7.43 -3.48 -15.78
N LYS A 101 -7.92 -4.46 -15.02
CA LYS A 101 -8.49 -4.22 -13.70
C LYS A 101 -7.44 -3.72 -12.72
N VAL A 102 -7.78 -2.65 -12.02
CA VAL A 102 -7.00 -2.14 -10.88
C VAL A 102 -7.77 -2.42 -9.60
N THR A 103 -7.16 -3.17 -8.71
CA THR A 103 -7.71 -3.45 -7.39
C THR A 103 -6.90 -2.70 -6.34
N ILE A 104 -7.57 -1.90 -5.55
CA ILE A 104 -6.93 -1.16 -4.45
C ILE A 104 -7.19 -1.89 -3.14
N LYS A 105 -6.14 -2.09 -2.37
CA LYS A 105 -6.20 -2.66 -1.02
C LYS A 105 -5.53 -1.73 -0.03
N VAL A 106 -6.32 -1.10 0.81
CA VAL A 106 -5.81 -0.27 1.91
C VAL A 106 -5.48 -1.20 3.07
N ILE A 107 -4.20 -1.38 3.33
CA ILE A 107 -3.74 -2.31 4.38
C ILE A 107 -3.52 -1.64 5.73
N GLY A 108 -3.52 -0.34 5.79
CA GLY A 108 -3.40 0.43 7.02
C GLY A 108 -4.23 1.70 6.90
N ILE A 109 -3.65 2.74 6.33
CA ILE A 109 -4.30 4.01 6.12
C ILE A 109 -4.15 4.49 4.67
N ALA A 110 -5.17 5.16 4.17
CA ALA A 110 -5.09 5.97 2.96
C ALA A 110 -5.69 7.33 3.27
N ALA A 111 -4.85 8.27 3.68
CA ALA A 111 -5.27 9.59 4.10
C ALA A 111 -4.87 10.66 3.08
N SER A 112 -5.63 11.76 3.02
CA SER A 112 -5.35 12.92 2.17
C SER A 112 -5.11 12.51 0.69
N ALA A 113 -3.97 12.85 0.09
CA ALA A 113 -3.64 12.49 -1.30
C ALA A 113 -3.78 10.98 -1.56
N ALA A 114 -3.43 10.13 -0.59
CA ALA A 114 -3.57 8.70 -0.71
C ALA A 114 -5.04 8.24 -0.77
N SER A 115 -5.96 8.95 -0.14
CA SER A 115 -7.39 8.66 -0.23
C SER A 115 -7.94 8.89 -1.65
N VAL A 116 -7.40 9.87 -2.34
CA VAL A 116 -7.74 10.11 -3.76
C VAL A 116 -7.26 8.95 -4.62
N ILE A 117 -6.02 8.51 -4.43
CA ILE A 117 -5.46 7.35 -5.14
C ILE A 117 -6.31 6.09 -4.89
N ALA A 118 -6.77 5.90 -3.66
CA ALA A 118 -7.59 4.74 -3.30
C ALA A 118 -8.91 4.66 -4.09
N MET A 119 -9.38 5.77 -4.62
CA MET A 119 -10.61 5.83 -5.42
C MET A 119 -10.41 5.43 -6.89
N ALA A 120 -9.19 5.16 -7.27
CA ALA A 120 -8.90 4.79 -8.66
C ALA A 120 -9.42 3.40 -9.06
#